data_03e01e801f13ce8c56e809c278e21495
#
_entry.id   03e01e801f13ce8c56e809c278e21495
#
_cell.length_a   1.000
_cell.length_b   1.000
_cell.length_c   1.000
_cell.angle_alpha   90.00
_cell.angle_beta   90.00
_cell.angle_gamma   90.00
#
_symmetry.space_group_name_H-M   'P 1'
#
loop_
_entity.id
_entity.type
_entity.pdbx_description
1 polymer ?
#
loop_
_entity_poly.entity_id
_entity_poly.type
_entity_poly.pdbx_seq_one_letter_code
_entity_poly.pdbx_strand_id
1 'polypeptide(L)'
;MKATKLLSLAIPVLLLVGCGVGDKDSIPKTEETSKAMSKTVISEKQYPYYICEQLVEFQFKKDEILLKLGEASKDNKKYKDVFKTANDMDEALDRMENIIVPDKYKDIHKLVQEGITDARKGTKLIKDADKDDGLKIQEAVLKSSPHMSGVDGEQWREAIYKLNQETKDAYAKALDKKMEEHTK
;
A
#
# COMPACT_ATOMS: atom_id res chain seq x y z
N MET A 1 11.94 50.88 24.55
CA MET A 1 13.33 50.39 24.38
C MET A 1 13.50 49.08 25.11
N LYS A 2 13.65 47.94 24.43
CA LYS A 2 14.40 46.75 24.85
C LYS A 2 14.38 45.73 23.70
N ALA A 3 15.57 45.30 23.37
CA ALA A 3 15.95 44.69 22.12
C ALA A 3 15.57 43.20 22.00
N THR A 4 15.20 42.83 20.81
CA THR A 4 15.07 41.52 20.21
C THR A 4 16.41 40.76 20.22
N LYS A 5 16.42 39.51 20.67
CA LYS A 5 17.52 38.56 20.41
C LYS A 5 17.02 37.47 19.49
N LEU A 6 17.43 37.57 18.24
CA LEU A 6 17.38 36.50 17.23
C LEU A 6 18.42 35.43 17.59
N LEU A 7 17.98 34.22 17.88
CA LEU A 7 18.85 33.05 17.92
C LEU A 7 18.86 32.41 16.53
N SER A 8 19.97 32.62 15.85
CA SER A 8 20.34 31.94 14.61
C SER A 8 20.87 30.55 14.93
N LEU A 9 20.15 29.51 14.55
CA LEU A 9 20.61 28.13 14.63
C LEU A 9 21.31 27.78 13.32
N ALA A 10 22.65 27.77 13.34
CA ALA A 10 23.47 27.34 12.23
C ALA A 10 23.54 25.81 12.22
N ILE A 11 23.10 25.20 11.12
CA ILE A 11 23.28 23.76 10.84
C ILE A 11 24.62 23.58 10.14
N PRO A 12 25.56 22.77 10.64
CA PRO A 12 26.78 22.46 9.92
C PRO A 12 26.53 21.41 8.82
N VAL A 13 26.70 21.84 7.57
CA VAL A 13 26.81 20.96 6.42
C VAL A 13 28.20 20.34 6.41
N LEU A 14 28.32 19.07 6.70
CA LEU A 14 29.56 18.27 6.54
C LEU A 14 29.67 17.82 5.09
N LEU A 15 30.44 18.58 4.30
CA LEU A 15 30.96 18.16 2.99
C LEU A 15 32.20 17.30 3.21
N LEU A 16 32.08 16.00 3.01
CA LEU A 16 33.23 15.11 2.84
C LEU A 16 33.62 15.08 1.35
N VAL A 17 34.59 15.88 1.01
CA VAL A 17 35.31 15.78 -0.25
C VAL A 17 36.45 14.77 -0.08
N GLY A 18 36.33 13.62 -0.73
CA GLY A 18 37.39 12.64 -0.86
C GLY A 18 37.89 12.61 -2.30
N CYS A 19 39.06 13.23 -2.57
CA CYS A 19 39.77 13.06 -3.82
C CYS A 19 40.47 11.71 -3.84
N GLY A 20 40.25 10.93 -4.91
CA GLY A 20 41.04 9.77 -5.29
C GLY A 20 41.18 9.73 -6.82
N VAL A 21 42.39 9.99 -7.29
CA VAL A 21 42.80 9.95 -8.70
C VAL A 21 43.06 8.50 -9.14
N GLY A 22 42.59 8.08 -10.31
CA GLY A 22 42.93 6.80 -10.91
C GLY A 22 42.14 6.45 -12.16
N ASP A 23 42.78 6.43 -13.28
CA ASP A 23 42.41 6.24 -14.67
C ASP A 23 41.49 5.05 -15.07
N LYS A 24 40.79 5.31 -16.16
CA LYS A 24 40.37 4.46 -17.31
C LYS A 24 39.08 3.64 -17.26
N ASP A 25 38.23 4.08 -18.21
CA ASP A 25 37.29 3.29 -19.01
C ASP A 25 36.38 2.27 -18.31
N SER A 26 35.19 2.69 -17.99
CA SER A 26 34.02 1.81 -17.99
C SER A 26 32.70 2.60 -18.06
N ILE A 27 31.86 2.13 -18.93
CA ILE A 27 30.49 2.51 -19.28
C ILE A 27 29.68 2.89 -18.02
N PRO A 28 28.92 4.00 -18.01
CA PRO A 28 28.07 4.34 -16.89
C PRO A 28 26.94 3.29 -16.77
N LYS A 29 27.04 2.40 -15.79
CA LYS A 29 25.88 1.65 -15.30
C LYS A 29 24.96 2.66 -14.66
N THR A 30 23.76 2.77 -15.20
CA THR A 30 22.62 3.46 -14.59
C THR A 30 22.35 2.78 -13.24
N GLU A 31 22.84 3.37 -12.16
CA GLU A 31 22.40 3.00 -10.82
C GLU A 31 20.94 3.44 -10.67
N GLU A 32 20.03 2.47 -10.75
CA GLU A 32 18.69 2.63 -10.18
C GLU A 32 18.87 2.91 -8.68
N THR A 33 18.80 4.17 -8.32
CA THR A 33 18.66 4.61 -6.95
C THR A 33 17.28 4.16 -6.48
N SER A 34 17.21 2.94 -5.90
CA SER A 34 16.10 2.51 -5.08
C SER A 34 16.00 3.52 -3.93
N LYS A 35 15.03 4.43 -3.99
CA LYS A 35 14.59 5.23 -2.83
C LYS A 35 14.20 4.23 -1.74
N ALA A 36 15.08 4.02 -0.76
CA ALA A 36 14.72 3.31 0.46
C ALA A 36 13.60 4.13 1.12
N MET A 37 12.36 3.68 0.96
CA MET A 37 11.22 4.29 1.64
C MET A 37 11.45 4.09 3.14
N SER A 38 11.56 5.18 3.88
CA SER A 38 11.66 5.11 5.35
C SER A 38 10.38 4.47 5.89
N LYS A 39 10.53 3.38 6.66
CA LYS A 39 9.37 2.71 7.27
C LYS A 39 8.66 3.64 8.24
N THR A 40 7.35 3.64 8.19
CA THR A 40 6.49 4.40 9.10
C THR A 40 6.50 3.75 10.50
N VAL A 41 6.78 4.55 11.52
CA VAL A 41 6.72 4.08 12.92
C VAL A 41 5.27 4.12 13.40
N ILE A 42 4.74 2.97 13.80
CA ILE A 42 3.37 2.84 14.32
C ILE A 42 3.45 2.39 15.78
N SER A 43 2.79 3.12 16.68
CA SER A 43 2.73 2.73 18.10
C SER A 43 1.79 1.53 18.31
N GLU A 44 1.97 0.81 19.44
CA GLU A 44 1.11 -0.33 19.79
C GLU A 44 -0.38 0.03 19.80
N LYS A 45 -0.74 1.22 20.29
CA LYS A 45 -2.13 1.68 20.35
C LYS A 45 -2.71 1.99 18.96
N GLN A 46 -1.87 2.41 18.02
CA GLN A 46 -2.31 2.78 16.67
C GLN A 46 -2.35 1.58 15.72
N TYR A 47 -1.53 0.55 15.97
CA TYR A 47 -1.35 -0.56 15.05
C TYR A 47 -2.66 -1.27 14.65
N PRO A 48 -3.58 -1.65 15.57
CA PRO A 48 -4.82 -2.31 15.19
C PRO A 48 -5.68 -1.46 14.25
N TYR A 49 -5.83 -0.18 14.55
CA TYR A 49 -6.62 0.74 13.74
C TYR A 49 -5.97 0.97 12.37
N TYR A 50 -4.66 1.20 12.35
CA TYR A 50 -3.92 1.44 11.11
C TYR A 50 -4.05 0.25 10.14
N ILE A 51 -3.83 -0.98 10.62
CA ILE A 51 -3.96 -2.17 9.77
C ILE A 51 -5.41 -2.35 9.30
N CYS A 52 -6.38 -2.21 10.18
CA CYS A 52 -7.79 -2.31 9.79
C CYS A 52 -8.20 -1.25 8.76
N GLU A 53 -7.73 -0.02 8.86
CA GLU A 53 -7.97 1.03 7.85
C GLU A 53 -7.42 0.64 6.48
N GLN A 54 -6.20 0.07 6.41
CA GLN A 54 -5.64 -0.35 5.13
C GLN A 54 -6.34 -1.59 4.55
N LEU A 55 -6.78 -2.53 5.40
CA LEU A 55 -7.57 -3.69 4.97
C LEU A 55 -8.93 -3.26 4.40
N VAL A 56 -9.59 -2.31 5.05
CA VAL A 56 -10.84 -1.71 4.55
C VAL A 56 -10.61 -0.97 3.24
N GLU A 57 -9.55 -0.17 3.14
CA GLU A 57 -9.19 0.52 1.88
C GLU A 57 -9.01 -0.45 0.73
N PHE A 58 -8.22 -1.52 0.95
CA PHE A 58 -8.04 -2.58 -0.04
C PHE A 58 -9.37 -3.22 -0.45
N GLN A 59 -10.25 -3.52 0.51
CA GLN A 59 -11.55 -4.14 0.24
C GLN A 59 -12.43 -3.23 -0.64
N PHE A 60 -12.51 -1.94 -0.33
CA PHE A 60 -13.26 -0.98 -1.14
C PHE A 60 -12.70 -0.87 -2.57
N LYS A 61 -11.36 -0.86 -2.71
CA LYS A 61 -10.73 -0.84 -4.04
C LYS A 61 -10.97 -2.14 -4.81
N LYS A 62 -10.97 -3.28 -4.14
CA LYS A 62 -11.34 -4.57 -4.76
C LYS A 62 -12.76 -4.51 -5.34
N ASP A 63 -13.72 -4.00 -4.58
CA ASP A 63 -15.10 -3.89 -5.02
C ASP A 63 -15.25 -2.85 -6.15
N GLU A 64 -14.48 -1.75 -6.09
CA GLU A 64 -14.41 -0.73 -7.14
C GLU A 64 -13.91 -1.30 -8.47
N ILE A 65 -12.97 -2.26 -8.49
CA ILE A 65 -12.48 -2.90 -9.72
C ILE A 65 -13.63 -3.50 -10.53
N LEU A 66 -14.56 -4.20 -9.87
CA LEU A 66 -15.71 -4.83 -10.56
C LEU A 66 -16.64 -3.78 -11.15
N LEU A 67 -16.86 -2.67 -10.46
CA LEU A 67 -17.65 -1.54 -10.98
C LEU A 67 -16.95 -0.92 -12.20
N LYS A 68 -15.64 -0.65 -12.11
CA LYS A 68 -14.85 -0.10 -13.22
C LYS A 68 -14.80 -1.02 -14.42
N LEU A 69 -14.70 -2.34 -14.19
CA LEU A 69 -14.80 -3.32 -15.27
C LEU A 69 -16.15 -3.28 -15.97
N GLY A 70 -17.25 -3.19 -15.20
CA GLY A 70 -18.60 -3.05 -15.75
C GLY A 70 -18.79 -1.75 -16.56
N GLU A 71 -18.19 -0.64 -16.15
CA GLU A 71 -18.17 0.61 -16.91
C GLU A 71 -17.34 0.48 -18.19
N ALA A 72 -16.15 -0.13 -18.10
CA ALA A 72 -15.22 -0.30 -19.21
C ALA A 72 -15.76 -1.24 -20.30
N SER A 73 -16.59 -2.22 -19.93
CA SER A 73 -17.29 -3.06 -20.93
C SER A 73 -18.20 -2.30 -21.86
N LYS A 74 -18.65 -1.10 -21.48
CA LYS A 74 -19.49 -0.19 -22.27
C LYS A 74 -18.69 0.90 -22.99
N ASP A 75 -17.50 1.21 -22.50
CA ASP A 75 -16.59 2.22 -23.05
C ASP A 75 -15.13 1.81 -22.80
N ASN A 76 -14.48 1.30 -23.84
CA ASN A 76 -13.11 0.78 -23.77
C ASN A 76 -12.09 1.79 -23.21
N LYS A 77 -12.35 3.10 -23.34
CA LYS A 77 -11.45 4.13 -22.77
C LYS A 77 -11.38 4.08 -21.25
N LYS A 78 -12.35 3.43 -20.60
CA LYS A 78 -12.42 3.30 -19.14
C LYS A 78 -11.60 2.13 -18.58
N TYR A 79 -11.04 1.25 -19.41
CA TYR A 79 -10.15 0.20 -18.91
C TYR A 79 -8.95 0.75 -18.13
N LYS A 80 -8.47 1.95 -18.47
CA LYS A 80 -7.43 2.65 -17.69
C LYS A 80 -7.78 2.80 -16.20
N ASP A 81 -9.08 2.93 -15.89
CA ASP A 81 -9.54 3.11 -14.51
C ASP A 81 -9.44 1.80 -13.71
N VAL A 82 -9.57 0.62 -14.38
CA VAL A 82 -9.30 -0.70 -13.77
C VAL A 82 -7.85 -0.80 -13.33
N PHE A 83 -6.90 -0.41 -14.20
CA PHE A 83 -5.47 -0.42 -13.88
C PHE A 83 -5.14 0.58 -12.77
N LYS A 84 -5.76 1.77 -12.79
CA LYS A 84 -5.59 2.76 -11.73
C LYS A 84 -6.04 2.18 -10.39
N THR A 85 -7.22 1.57 -10.34
CA THR A 85 -7.73 0.97 -9.09
C THR A 85 -6.84 -0.18 -8.61
N ALA A 86 -6.27 -1.00 -9.51
CA ALA A 86 -5.29 -2.02 -9.14
C ALA A 86 -4.01 -1.43 -8.53
N ASN A 87 -3.54 -0.27 -9.01
CA ASN A 87 -2.43 0.46 -8.40
C ASN A 87 -2.80 1.03 -7.03
N ASP A 88 -4.00 1.59 -6.88
CA ASP A 88 -4.50 2.10 -5.59
C ASP A 88 -4.58 0.96 -4.55
N MET A 89 -4.91 -0.29 -4.98
CA MET A 89 -4.83 -1.48 -4.12
C MET A 89 -3.40 -1.77 -3.68
N ASP A 90 -2.44 -1.76 -4.61
CA ASP A 90 -1.02 -1.96 -4.28
C ASP A 90 -0.52 -0.92 -3.27
N GLU A 91 -0.95 0.34 -3.38
CA GLU A 91 -0.62 1.38 -2.40
C GLU A 91 -1.12 1.04 -0.98
N ALA A 92 -2.31 0.45 -0.85
CA ALA A 92 -2.80 -0.02 0.45
C ALA A 92 -1.94 -1.17 1.00
N LEU A 93 -1.51 -2.10 0.13
CA LEU A 93 -0.58 -3.18 0.48
C LEU A 93 0.78 -2.62 0.92
N ASP A 94 1.33 -1.66 0.15
CA ASP A 94 2.59 -0.99 0.47
C ASP A 94 2.55 -0.30 1.83
N ARG A 95 1.44 0.37 2.16
CA ARG A 95 1.27 1.01 3.46
C ARG A 95 1.28 0.01 4.62
N MET A 96 0.75 -1.20 4.43
CA MET A 96 0.81 -2.26 5.43
C MET A 96 2.22 -2.87 5.57
N GLU A 97 2.98 -2.99 4.49
CA GLU A 97 4.35 -3.55 4.49
C GLU A 97 5.40 -2.56 5.01
N ASN A 98 5.25 -1.27 4.69
CA ASN A 98 6.26 -0.24 4.98
C ASN A 98 6.10 0.39 6.37
N ILE A 99 5.91 -0.46 7.40
CA ILE A 99 5.82 -0.05 8.80
C ILE A 99 6.88 -0.72 9.67
N ILE A 100 7.19 -0.07 10.79
CA ILE A 100 7.88 -0.71 11.92
C ILE A 100 6.80 -1.32 12.80
N VAL A 101 6.74 -2.65 12.80
CA VAL A 101 5.73 -3.41 13.53
C VAL A 101 6.08 -3.45 15.02
N PRO A 102 5.19 -3.04 15.94
CA PRO A 102 5.42 -3.19 17.36
C PRO A 102 5.56 -4.67 17.74
N ASP A 103 6.45 -4.96 18.69
CA ASP A 103 6.80 -6.34 19.09
C ASP A 103 5.58 -7.18 19.44
N LYS A 104 4.64 -6.60 20.13
CA LYS A 104 3.36 -7.23 20.51
C LYS A 104 2.58 -7.81 19.32
N TYR A 105 2.69 -7.21 18.15
CA TYR A 105 1.88 -7.57 16.98
C TYR A 105 2.62 -8.34 15.89
N LYS A 106 3.87 -8.72 16.11
CA LYS A 106 4.69 -9.41 15.09
C LYS A 106 4.03 -10.69 14.54
N ASP A 107 3.39 -11.48 15.40
CA ASP A 107 2.75 -12.73 14.96
C ASP A 107 1.44 -12.46 14.19
N ILE A 108 0.67 -11.45 14.60
CA ILE A 108 -0.51 -11.02 13.83
C ILE A 108 -0.08 -10.44 12.48
N HIS A 109 1.02 -9.68 12.46
CA HIS A 109 1.52 -9.08 11.23
C HIS A 109 2.00 -10.12 10.20
N LYS A 110 2.46 -11.30 10.62
CA LYS A 110 2.76 -12.41 9.69
C LYS A 110 1.51 -12.83 8.90
N LEU A 111 0.36 -12.93 9.55
CA LEU A 111 -0.91 -13.23 8.87
C LEU A 111 -1.26 -12.11 7.88
N VAL A 112 -1.04 -10.84 8.27
CA VAL A 112 -1.24 -9.71 7.36
C VAL A 112 -0.33 -9.82 6.14
N GLN A 113 0.95 -10.13 6.33
CA GLN A 113 1.93 -10.30 5.23
C GLN A 113 1.62 -11.48 4.31
N GLU A 114 1.14 -12.59 4.84
CA GLU A 114 0.70 -13.73 4.02
C GLU A 114 -0.46 -13.33 3.10
N GLY A 115 -1.45 -12.63 3.63
CA GLY A 115 -2.56 -12.10 2.83
C GLY A 115 -2.11 -11.05 1.82
N ILE A 116 -1.16 -10.16 2.16
CA ILE A 116 -0.55 -9.21 1.22
C ILE A 116 0.14 -9.96 0.07
N THR A 117 0.90 -11.00 0.40
CA THR A 117 1.61 -11.80 -0.61
C THR A 117 0.65 -12.42 -1.62
N ASP A 118 -0.50 -12.87 -1.17
CA ASP A 118 -1.52 -13.44 -2.07
C ASP A 118 -2.23 -12.34 -2.87
N ALA A 119 -2.64 -11.25 -2.21
CA ALA A 119 -3.29 -10.11 -2.87
C ALA A 119 -2.43 -9.50 -4.00
N ARG A 120 -1.10 -9.44 -3.81
CA ARG A 120 -0.17 -8.98 -4.86
C ARG A 120 -0.14 -9.87 -6.10
N LYS A 121 -0.37 -11.18 -5.97
CA LYS A 121 -0.53 -12.05 -7.15
C LYS A 121 -1.76 -11.61 -7.95
N GLY A 122 -2.85 -11.27 -7.28
CA GLY A 122 -4.07 -10.78 -7.92
C GLY A 122 -3.86 -9.44 -8.62
N THR A 123 -3.33 -8.43 -7.94
CA THR A 123 -3.08 -7.12 -8.54
C THR A 123 -2.09 -7.20 -9.70
N LYS A 124 -1.07 -8.07 -9.59
CA LYS A 124 -0.11 -8.32 -10.66
C LYS A 124 -0.77 -8.89 -11.91
N LEU A 125 -1.67 -9.88 -11.79
CA LEU A 125 -2.40 -10.43 -12.93
C LEU A 125 -3.14 -9.35 -13.72
N ILE A 126 -3.78 -8.41 -13.02
CA ILE A 126 -4.49 -7.29 -13.66
C ILE A 126 -3.49 -6.35 -14.35
N LYS A 127 -2.42 -5.97 -13.67
CA LYS A 127 -1.44 -5.00 -14.19
C LYS A 127 -0.64 -5.52 -15.38
N ASP A 128 -0.42 -6.84 -15.44
CA ASP A 128 0.28 -7.50 -16.55
C ASP A 128 -0.62 -7.73 -17.77
N ALA A 129 -1.94 -7.50 -17.67
CA ALA A 129 -2.86 -7.68 -18.80
C ALA A 129 -2.56 -6.68 -19.92
N ASP A 130 -2.82 -7.12 -21.16
CA ASP A 130 -2.70 -6.27 -22.33
C ASP A 130 -3.73 -5.13 -22.23
N LYS A 131 -3.23 -3.89 -22.15
CA LYS A 131 -4.04 -2.69 -21.89
C LYS A 131 -4.96 -2.33 -23.06
N ASP A 132 -4.67 -2.84 -24.24
CA ASP A 132 -5.42 -2.55 -25.48
C ASP A 132 -6.46 -3.65 -25.79
N ASP A 133 -6.45 -4.76 -25.02
CA ASP A 133 -7.37 -5.89 -25.19
C ASP A 133 -8.32 -6.02 -24.00
N GLY A 134 -9.54 -5.51 -24.16
CA GLY A 134 -10.57 -5.54 -23.12
C GLY A 134 -10.95 -6.94 -22.66
N LEU A 135 -10.88 -7.97 -23.53
CA LEU A 135 -11.18 -9.35 -23.14
C LEU A 135 -10.07 -9.92 -22.24
N LYS A 136 -8.80 -9.63 -22.55
CA LYS A 136 -7.69 -10.03 -21.70
C LYS A 136 -7.73 -9.34 -20.34
N ILE A 137 -8.15 -8.08 -20.27
CA ILE A 137 -8.33 -7.37 -19.00
C ILE A 137 -9.43 -8.03 -18.18
N GLN A 138 -10.58 -8.35 -18.78
CA GLN A 138 -11.67 -9.06 -18.10
C GLN A 138 -11.21 -10.43 -17.58
N GLU A 139 -10.49 -11.19 -18.40
CA GLU A 139 -9.94 -12.48 -18.02
C GLU A 139 -8.93 -12.36 -16.86
N ALA A 140 -8.08 -11.34 -16.89
CA ALA A 140 -7.12 -11.07 -15.82
C ALA A 140 -7.82 -10.74 -14.49
N VAL A 141 -8.87 -9.91 -14.51
CA VAL A 141 -9.68 -9.61 -13.32
C VAL A 141 -10.34 -10.87 -12.77
N LEU A 142 -10.91 -11.72 -13.63
CA LEU A 142 -11.50 -12.98 -13.20
C LEU A 142 -10.46 -13.93 -12.58
N LYS A 143 -9.29 -14.07 -13.20
CA LYS A 143 -8.18 -14.88 -12.70
C LYS A 143 -7.58 -14.33 -11.39
N SER A 144 -7.65 -13.04 -11.17
CA SER A 144 -7.17 -12.42 -9.93
C SER A 144 -8.08 -12.67 -8.72
N SER A 145 -9.37 -12.94 -8.96
CA SER A 145 -10.38 -13.08 -7.90
C SER A 145 -10.01 -14.04 -6.77
N PRO A 146 -9.46 -15.26 -7.00
CA PRO A 146 -9.07 -16.16 -5.91
C PRO A 146 -7.98 -15.59 -5.01
N HIS A 147 -7.11 -14.71 -5.54
CA HIS A 147 -6.02 -14.06 -4.82
C HIS A 147 -6.46 -12.78 -4.12
N MET A 148 -7.60 -12.26 -4.47
CA MET A 148 -8.13 -11.01 -3.90
C MET A 148 -9.34 -11.26 -2.99
N SER A 149 -9.33 -12.34 -2.22
CA SER A 149 -10.39 -12.63 -1.25
C SER A 149 -10.54 -11.51 -0.19
N GLY A 150 -9.51 -10.69 -0.02
CA GLY A 150 -9.55 -9.54 0.89
C GLY A 150 -9.80 -9.98 2.32
N VAL A 151 -10.68 -9.28 3.02
CA VAL A 151 -11.02 -9.57 4.42
C VAL A 151 -11.77 -10.89 4.61
N ASP A 152 -12.29 -11.48 3.55
CA ASP A 152 -12.91 -12.81 3.57
C ASP A 152 -11.88 -13.94 3.49
N GLY A 153 -10.64 -13.62 3.10
CA GLY A 153 -9.52 -14.56 3.07
C GLY A 153 -9.12 -15.01 4.47
N GLU A 154 -8.68 -16.26 4.58
CA GLU A 154 -8.38 -16.89 5.87
C GLU A 154 -7.39 -16.07 6.70
N GLN A 155 -6.28 -15.64 6.10
CA GLN A 155 -5.19 -14.93 6.80
C GLN A 155 -5.64 -13.59 7.36
N TRP A 156 -6.32 -12.78 6.54
CA TRP A 156 -6.77 -11.46 7.00
C TRP A 156 -7.96 -11.55 7.95
N ARG A 157 -8.87 -12.50 7.74
CA ARG A 157 -9.96 -12.76 8.69
C ARG A 157 -9.42 -13.13 10.06
N GLU A 158 -8.40 -14.00 10.13
CA GLU A 158 -7.75 -14.36 11.38
C GLU A 158 -7.01 -13.17 12.01
N ALA A 159 -6.29 -12.38 11.20
CA ALA A 159 -5.63 -11.17 11.67
C ALA A 159 -6.65 -10.18 12.27
N ILE A 160 -7.74 -9.88 11.58
CA ILE A 160 -8.82 -9.00 12.05
C ILE A 160 -9.42 -9.53 13.36
N TYR A 161 -9.70 -10.83 13.44
CA TYR A 161 -10.22 -11.45 14.64
C TYR A 161 -9.30 -11.20 15.84
N LYS A 162 -8.00 -11.46 15.69
CA LYS A 162 -7.00 -11.22 16.74
C LYS A 162 -6.86 -9.72 17.09
N LEU A 163 -6.85 -8.84 16.10
CA LEU A 163 -6.81 -7.39 16.33
C LEU A 163 -8.04 -6.88 17.10
N ASN A 164 -9.23 -7.40 16.79
CA ASN A 164 -10.46 -7.02 17.48
C ASN A 164 -10.52 -7.54 18.92
N GLN A 165 -9.79 -8.61 19.26
CA GLN A 165 -9.67 -9.04 20.67
C GLN A 165 -8.79 -8.08 21.47
N GLU A 166 -7.76 -7.53 20.87
CA GLU A 166 -6.86 -6.56 21.51
C GLU A 166 -7.49 -5.15 21.60
N THR A 167 -8.26 -4.78 20.60
CA THR A 167 -8.86 -3.45 20.49
C THR A 167 -10.27 -3.59 19.95
N LYS A 168 -11.26 -3.49 20.84
CA LYS A 168 -12.66 -3.60 20.44
C LYS A 168 -12.97 -2.73 19.22
N ASP A 169 -13.57 -3.37 18.21
CA ASP A 169 -14.18 -2.71 17.06
C ASP A 169 -13.20 -1.94 16.15
N ALA A 170 -11.91 -2.30 16.13
CA ALA A 170 -10.93 -1.63 15.25
C ALA A 170 -11.37 -1.71 13.79
N TYR A 171 -11.80 -2.88 13.32
CA TYR A 171 -12.28 -3.07 11.95
C TYR A 171 -13.61 -2.36 11.69
N ALA A 172 -14.57 -2.46 12.60
CA ALA A 172 -15.87 -1.79 12.46
C ALA A 172 -15.70 -0.27 12.36
N LYS A 173 -14.87 0.33 13.22
CA LYS A 173 -14.57 1.77 13.16
C LYS A 173 -13.89 2.19 11.86
N ALA A 174 -12.99 1.37 11.34
CA ALA A 174 -12.36 1.64 10.04
C ALA A 174 -13.39 1.61 8.91
N LEU A 175 -14.31 0.64 8.95
CA LEU A 175 -15.40 0.50 7.99
C LEU A 175 -16.37 1.69 8.06
N ASP A 176 -16.82 2.06 9.26
CA ASP A 176 -17.74 3.20 9.45
C ASP A 176 -17.12 4.49 8.93
N LYS A 177 -15.86 4.77 9.27
CA LYS A 177 -15.12 5.91 8.76
C LYS A 177 -15.09 5.92 7.23
N LYS A 178 -14.78 4.78 6.60
CA LYS A 178 -14.71 4.69 5.15
C LYS A 178 -16.07 4.88 4.48
N MET A 179 -17.13 4.34 5.06
CA MET A 179 -18.49 4.55 4.57
C MET A 179 -18.92 6.02 4.65
N GLU A 180 -18.57 6.73 5.73
CA GLU A 180 -18.83 8.16 5.84
C GLU A 180 -18.10 9.00 4.79
N GLU A 181 -16.88 8.62 4.42
CA GLU A 181 -16.10 9.27 3.35
C GLU A 181 -16.76 9.10 1.97
N HIS A 182 -17.41 7.96 1.72
CA HIS A 182 -18.08 7.67 0.45
C HIS A 182 -19.49 8.25 0.32
N THR A 183 -20.08 8.73 1.42
CA THR A 183 -21.44 9.32 1.41
C THR A 183 -21.45 10.86 1.33
N LYS A 184 -20.29 11.48 1.34
CA LYS A 184 -20.10 12.95 1.17
C LYS A 184 -19.72 13.29 -0.26
#